data_a0b78637868ddcd2b94e0b44b11fc24b
#
_entry.id   a0b78637868ddcd2b94e0b44b11fc24b
#
_cell.length_a   1.000
_cell.length_b   1.000
_cell.length_c   1.000
_cell.angle_alpha   90.00
_cell.angle_beta   90.00
_cell.angle_gamma   90.00
#
_symmetry.space_group_name_H-M   'P 1'
#
loop_
_entity.id
_entity.type
_entity.pdbx_description
1 polymer ?
#
loop_
_entity_poly.entity_id
_entity_poly.type
_entity_poly.pdbx_seq_one_letter_code
_entity_poly.pdbx_strand_id
1 'polypeptide(L)'
;MLDIKRIREDYESMKAGVERRTKGSFGIEKIPALDEKRRAVLAEVEAMKNKQNTVSKEIPKMKKAGEDTTAIMAEMKELSEKIKVLDAEVSQLDEDIKDTLLNIPNIPADFVQVGEDDSANVEMRKFKEPTQFDFEPKAHWDIGTDLDILDWERAAKISGTRFTVYKGLGARLERAIMCFMLDLHTLDQDYTEILPPFMVNRAAMTGTGQLPKFEEDMFYVPQKDFFLIPTAEVPVTNLLAQEIIPEEQLPIHYTAYTPCFRAEAGSAGRDTRGLIRQHQFNKVELVKFCKPEDSWDELEALTADAEEVLKLLDIPYRVVRLSTGDLGFSSACTYDIEVWMPSYGRYVEISSCSNFLDYQARRANIRFRREGGKPEFLHTLNGSGLAIGRTTAAVLENYQQADGSVKIPEVLKKYMGGAEVIAK
;
A
#
# COMPACT_ATOMS: atom_id res chain seq x y z
N MET A 1 4.42 0.03 -10.68
CA MET A 1 5.50 -0.56 -11.49
C MET A 1 6.35 0.52 -12.13
N LEU A 2 7.60 0.22 -12.46
CA LEU A 2 8.49 1.18 -13.09
C LEU A 2 8.03 1.54 -14.51
N ASP A 3 8.43 2.73 -14.99
CA ASP A 3 8.17 3.16 -16.37
C ASP A 3 9.14 2.51 -17.35
N ILE A 4 8.63 1.69 -18.27
CA ILE A 4 9.42 1.03 -19.32
C ILE A 4 10.13 2.05 -20.23
N LYS A 5 9.56 3.24 -20.44
CA LYS A 5 10.20 4.30 -21.25
C LYS A 5 11.45 4.82 -20.55
N ARG A 6 11.36 5.08 -19.24
CA ARG A 6 12.53 5.49 -18.44
C ARG A 6 13.60 4.41 -18.42
N ILE A 7 13.22 3.12 -18.28
CA ILE A 7 14.19 2.01 -18.36
C ILE A 7 14.89 1.99 -19.72
N ARG A 8 14.18 2.28 -20.81
CA ARG A 8 14.75 2.33 -22.17
C ARG A 8 15.70 3.51 -22.35
N GLU A 9 15.34 4.68 -21.82
CA GLU A 9 16.08 5.94 -22.02
C GLU A 9 17.32 6.01 -21.12
N ASP A 10 17.26 5.47 -19.90
CA ASP A 10 18.34 5.51 -18.92
C ASP A 10 18.39 4.22 -18.08
N TYR A 11 18.76 3.12 -18.76
CA TYR A 11 18.81 1.79 -18.14
C TYR A 11 19.78 1.72 -16.96
N GLU A 12 20.98 2.31 -17.07
CA GLU A 12 22.00 2.20 -16.03
C GLU A 12 21.58 2.92 -14.74
N SER A 13 20.98 4.08 -14.83
CA SER A 13 20.46 4.80 -13.68
C SER A 13 19.29 4.04 -13.02
N MET A 14 18.36 3.52 -13.83
CA MET A 14 17.23 2.74 -13.32
C MET A 14 17.68 1.45 -12.61
N LYS A 15 18.65 0.75 -13.18
CA LYS A 15 19.26 -0.44 -12.59
C LYS A 15 19.95 -0.11 -11.27
N ALA A 16 20.81 0.91 -11.27
CA ALA A 16 21.49 1.36 -10.06
C ALA A 16 20.50 1.76 -8.97
N GLY A 17 19.39 2.44 -9.33
CA GLY A 17 18.31 2.79 -8.41
C GLY A 17 17.66 1.57 -7.75
N VAL A 18 17.38 0.52 -8.54
CA VAL A 18 16.83 -0.75 -8.02
C VAL A 18 17.84 -1.47 -7.12
N GLU A 19 19.11 -1.50 -7.50
CA GLU A 19 20.20 -2.16 -6.75
C GLU A 19 20.49 -1.49 -5.39
N ARG A 20 20.11 -0.21 -5.21
CA ARG A 20 20.17 0.45 -3.89
C ARG A 20 19.34 -0.28 -2.81
N ARG A 21 18.39 -1.14 -3.19
CA ARG A 21 17.64 -1.97 -2.23
C ARG A 21 18.42 -3.16 -1.66
N THR A 22 19.68 -3.32 -2.05
CA THR A 22 20.63 -4.33 -1.52
C THR A 22 20.24 -5.80 -1.70
N LYS A 23 19.13 -6.07 -2.39
CA LYS A 23 18.54 -7.43 -2.55
C LYS A 23 18.62 -7.97 -4.00
N GLY A 24 19.48 -7.38 -4.84
CA GLY A 24 19.70 -7.81 -6.23
C GLY A 24 18.96 -6.96 -7.28
N SER A 25 19.00 -7.40 -8.53
CA SER A 25 18.47 -6.68 -9.70
C SER A 25 16.97 -6.85 -9.93
N PHE A 26 16.34 -7.81 -9.27
CA PHE A 26 14.92 -8.17 -9.40
C PHE A 26 14.48 -8.45 -10.85
N GLY A 27 15.40 -8.75 -11.77
CA GLY A 27 15.12 -9.05 -13.16
C GLY A 27 14.99 -7.84 -14.08
N ILE A 28 15.39 -6.64 -13.67
CA ILE A 28 15.34 -5.43 -14.52
C ILE A 28 16.18 -5.57 -15.78
N GLU A 29 17.24 -6.40 -15.75
CA GLU A 29 18.12 -6.69 -16.89
C GLU A 29 17.41 -7.40 -18.04
N LYS A 30 16.25 -8.01 -17.82
CA LYS A 30 15.45 -8.65 -18.87
C LYS A 30 14.66 -7.66 -19.73
N ILE A 31 14.30 -6.51 -19.14
CA ILE A 31 13.38 -5.54 -19.75
C ILE A 31 13.91 -4.97 -21.08
N PRO A 32 15.18 -4.54 -21.21
CA PRO A 32 15.67 -3.98 -22.47
C PRO A 32 15.51 -4.94 -23.66
N ALA A 33 15.88 -6.21 -23.49
CA ALA A 33 15.80 -7.20 -24.57
C ALA A 33 14.34 -7.53 -24.94
N LEU A 34 13.44 -7.65 -23.94
CA LEU A 34 12.01 -7.87 -24.17
C LEU A 34 11.37 -6.67 -24.89
N ASP A 35 11.69 -5.44 -24.49
CA ASP A 35 11.16 -4.23 -25.11
C ASP A 35 11.68 -4.05 -26.54
N GLU A 36 12.95 -4.32 -26.80
CA GLU A 36 13.52 -4.26 -28.16
C GLU A 36 12.83 -5.26 -29.09
N LYS A 37 12.70 -6.52 -28.63
CA LYS A 37 12.01 -7.56 -29.42
C LYS A 37 10.55 -7.16 -29.68
N ARG A 38 9.83 -6.71 -28.65
CA ARG A 38 8.44 -6.25 -28.78
C ARG A 38 8.29 -5.15 -29.81
N ARG A 39 9.16 -4.13 -29.78
CA ARG A 39 9.13 -3.00 -30.73
C ARG A 39 9.43 -3.45 -32.17
N ALA A 40 10.37 -4.37 -32.36
CA ALA A 40 10.68 -4.93 -33.66
C ALA A 40 9.48 -5.67 -34.26
N VAL A 41 8.87 -6.60 -33.48
CA VAL A 41 7.69 -7.35 -33.95
C VAL A 41 6.49 -6.41 -34.17
N LEU A 42 6.28 -5.44 -33.34
CA LEU A 42 5.17 -4.46 -33.46
C LEU A 42 5.34 -3.63 -34.77
N ALA A 43 6.55 -3.18 -35.08
CA ALA A 43 6.82 -2.44 -36.31
C ALA A 43 6.54 -3.30 -37.57
N GLU A 44 6.88 -4.60 -37.53
CA GLU A 44 6.57 -5.54 -38.60
C GLU A 44 5.05 -5.72 -38.77
N VAL A 45 4.33 -5.91 -37.68
CA VAL A 45 2.85 -6.01 -37.69
C VAL A 45 2.21 -4.76 -38.27
N GLU A 46 2.65 -3.57 -37.85
CA GLU A 46 2.12 -2.29 -38.33
C GLU A 46 2.37 -2.12 -39.85
N ALA A 47 3.56 -2.48 -40.34
CA ALA A 47 3.89 -2.46 -41.78
C ALA A 47 2.98 -3.42 -42.56
N MET A 48 2.77 -4.65 -42.07
CA MET A 48 1.90 -5.63 -42.68
C MET A 48 0.43 -5.18 -42.71
N LYS A 49 -0.09 -4.65 -41.58
CA LYS A 49 -1.47 -4.10 -41.47
C LYS A 49 -1.65 -2.93 -42.44
N ASN A 50 -0.66 -2.09 -42.62
CA ASN A 50 -0.69 -0.96 -43.54
C ASN A 50 -0.76 -1.45 -44.99
N LYS A 51 0.09 -2.45 -45.39
CA LYS A 51 0.02 -3.11 -46.68
C LYS A 51 -1.35 -3.73 -46.93
N GLN A 52 -1.88 -4.50 -45.96
CA GLN A 52 -3.20 -5.13 -46.05
C GLN A 52 -4.31 -4.09 -46.28
N ASN A 53 -4.30 -2.99 -45.52
CA ASN A 53 -5.28 -1.92 -45.67
C ASN A 53 -5.22 -1.23 -47.05
N THR A 54 -4.00 -1.02 -47.58
CA THR A 54 -3.80 -0.39 -48.88
C THR A 54 -4.34 -1.29 -50.00
N VAL A 55 -3.89 -2.55 -50.02
CA VAL A 55 -4.31 -3.51 -51.06
C VAL A 55 -5.82 -3.81 -50.98
N SER A 56 -6.39 -3.91 -49.75
CA SER A 56 -7.83 -4.11 -49.59
C SER A 56 -8.68 -3.02 -50.19
N LYS A 57 -8.19 -1.76 -50.28
CA LYS A 57 -8.85 -0.64 -50.95
C LYS A 57 -8.73 -0.71 -52.50
N GLU A 58 -7.73 -1.41 -53.01
CA GLU A 58 -7.48 -1.53 -54.45
C GLU A 58 -8.24 -2.71 -55.08
N ILE A 59 -8.42 -3.82 -54.37
CA ILE A 59 -9.13 -5.01 -54.84
C ILE A 59 -10.51 -4.70 -55.44
N PRO A 60 -11.37 -3.86 -54.84
CA PRO A 60 -12.67 -3.51 -55.45
C PRO A 60 -12.54 -2.74 -56.77
N LYS A 61 -11.48 -1.93 -56.94
CA LYS A 61 -11.21 -1.18 -58.18
C LYS A 61 -10.77 -2.12 -59.29
N MET A 62 -9.85 -3.06 -58.99
CA MET A 62 -9.37 -4.07 -59.91
C MET A 62 -10.54 -4.98 -60.38
N LYS A 63 -11.39 -5.44 -59.45
CA LYS A 63 -12.59 -6.20 -59.82
C LYS A 63 -13.54 -5.44 -60.73
N LYS A 64 -13.72 -4.12 -60.56
CA LYS A 64 -14.50 -3.27 -61.44
C LYS A 64 -13.86 -3.10 -62.80
N ALA A 65 -12.54 -3.12 -62.88
CA ALA A 65 -11.78 -3.05 -64.12
C ALA A 65 -11.72 -4.41 -64.87
N GLY A 66 -12.26 -5.49 -64.31
CA GLY A 66 -12.23 -6.84 -64.91
C GLY A 66 -10.89 -7.57 -64.74
N GLU A 67 -10.03 -7.09 -63.85
CA GLU A 67 -8.71 -7.71 -63.60
C GLU A 67 -8.87 -8.97 -62.73
N ASP A 68 -8.02 -9.97 -62.91
CA ASP A 68 -7.96 -11.16 -62.04
C ASP A 68 -7.34 -10.80 -60.70
N THR A 69 -8.15 -10.96 -59.63
CA THR A 69 -7.74 -10.66 -58.24
C THR A 69 -7.36 -11.92 -57.46
N THR A 70 -7.31 -13.09 -58.07
CA THR A 70 -7.12 -14.37 -57.38
C THR A 70 -5.77 -14.45 -56.63
N ALA A 71 -4.69 -14.06 -57.29
CA ALA A 71 -3.33 -14.05 -56.72
C ALA A 71 -3.22 -13.06 -55.54
N ILE A 72 -3.75 -11.84 -55.73
CA ILE A 72 -3.77 -10.81 -54.66
C ILE A 72 -4.60 -11.24 -53.45
N MET A 73 -5.73 -11.88 -53.69
CA MET A 73 -6.56 -12.42 -52.59
C MET A 73 -5.85 -13.54 -51.82
N ALA A 74 -5.10 -14.40 -52.52
CA ALA A 74 -4.29 -15.43 -51.87
C ALA A 74 -3.15 -14.83 -51.04
N GLU A 75 -2.44 -13.84 -51.54
CA GLU A 75 -1.41 -13.07 -50.83
C GLU A 75 -1.99 -12.37 -49.59
N MET A 76 -3.15 -11.75 -49.70
CA MET A 76 -3.81 -11.10 -48.54
C MET A 76 -4.25 -12.10 -47.48
N LYS A 77 -4.64 -13.30 -47.88
CA LYS A 77 -4.95 -14.38 -46.91
C LYS A 77 -3.69 -14.81 -46.16
N GLU A 78 -2.59 -15.05 -46.86
CA GLU A 78 -1.31 -15.41 -46.23
C GLU A 78 -0.81 -14.28 -45.30
N LEU A 79 -0.91 -13.02 -45.76
CA LEU A 79 -0.56 -11.86 -44.95
C LEU A 79 -1.39 -11.77 -43.67
N SER A 80 -2.70 -12.07 -43.78
CA SER A 80 -3.60 -12.07 -42.63
C SER A 80 -3.23 -13.14 -41.57
N GLU A 81 -2.81 -14.33 -42.02
CA GLU A 81 -2.37 -15.39 -41.09
C GLU A 81 -1.03 -15.01 -40.41
N LYS A 82 -0.10 -14.39 -41.14
CA LYS A 82 1.15 -13.87 -40.56
C LYS A 82 0.89 -12.79 -39.51
N ILE A 83 0.00 -11.84 -39.80
CA ILE A 83 -0.41 -10.80 -38.83
C ILE A 83 -0.95 -11.41 -37.54
N LYS A 84 -1.80 -12.44 -37.61
CA LYS A 84 -2.33 -13.09 -36.42
C LYS A 84 -1.23 -13.73 -35.56
N VAL A 85 -0.25 -14.39 -36.19
CA VAL A 85 0.87 -15.00 -35.46
C VAL A 85 1.71 -13.95 -34.76
N LEU A 86 2.05 -12.86 -35.44
CA LEU A 86 2.83 -11.77 -34.86
C LEU A 86 2.07 -10.96 -33.83
N ASP A 87 0.76 -10.74 -34.00
CA ASP A 87 -0.10 -10.12 -32.97
C ASP A 87 -0.12 -10.98 -31.69
N ALA A 88 -0.14 -12.31 -31.81
CA ALA A 88 -0.04 -13.21 -30.65
C ALA A 88 1.35 -13.13 -29.98
N GLU A 89 2.43 -12.99 -30.76
CA GLU A 89 3.78 -12.79 -30.22
C GLU A 89 3.90 -11.45 -29.49
N VAL A 90 3.34 -10.37 -30.04
CA VAL A 90 3.30 -9.06 -29.37
C VAL A 90 2.56 -9.18 -28.04
N SER A 91 1.39 -9.85 -28.01
CA SER A 91 0.63 -10.05 -26.80
C SER A 91 1.41 -10.81 -25.73
N GLN A 92 2.14 -11.87 -26.12
CA GLN A 92 2.98 -12.63 -25.19
C GLN A 92 4.13 -11.77 -24.64
N LEU A 93 4.78 -10.97 -25.48
CA LEU A 93 5.84 -10.06 -25.04
C LEU A 93 5.32 -8.95 -24.12
N ASP A 94 4.10 -8.46 -24.35
CA ASP A 94 3.43 -7.51 -23.44
C ASP A 94 3.16 -8.14 -22.05
N GLU A 95 2.73 -9.40 -22.01
CA GLU A 95 2.56 -10.16 -20.77
C GLU A 95 3.90 -10.40 -20.05
N ASP A 96 4.93 -10.87 -20.76
CA ASP A 96 6.25 -11.13 -20.19
C ASP A 96 6.89 -9.86 -19.60
N ILE A 97 6.76 -8.72 -20.29
CA ILE A 97 7.21 -7.41 -19.82
C ILE A 97 6.44 -7.01 -18.57
N LYS A 98 5.11 -7.12 -18.60
CA LYS A 98 4.25 -6.78 -17.48
C LYS A 98 4.58 -7.61 -16.26
N ASP A 99 4.68 -8.93 -16.42
CA ASP A 99 4.98 -9.84 -15.32
C ASP A 99 6.37 -9.56 -14.72
N THR A 100 7.37 -9.25 -15.56
CA THR A 100 8.68 -8.85 -15.08
C THR A 100 8.59 -7.54 -14.29
N LEU A 101 7.94 -6.50 -14.82
CA LEU A 101 7.79 -5.19 -14.17
C LEU A 101 7.00 -5.28 -12.86
N LEU A 102 6.03 -6.19 -12.75
CA LEU A 102 5.26 -6.40 -11.51
C LEU A 102 6.12 -6.96 -10.36
N ASN A 103 7.24 -7.61 -10.67
CA ASN A 103 8.17 -8.18 -9.70
C ASN A 103 9.39 -7.28 -9.39
N ILE A 104 9.53 -6.13 -10.04
CA ILE A 104 10.57 -5.14 -9.75
C ILE A 104 10.03 -4.14 -8.73
N PRO A 105 10.72 -3.90 -7.60
CA PRO A 105 10.29 -2.92 -6.60
C PRO A 105 10.41 -1.48 -7.11
N ASN A 106 9.79 -0.55 -6.39
CA ASN A 106 9.98 0.87 -6.63
C ASN A 106 11.43 1.30 -6.32
N ILE A 107 11.90 2.36 -6.96
CA ILE A 107 13.23 2.94 -6.73
C ILE A 107 13.16 3.84 -5.50
N PRO A 108 14.06 3.65 -4.50
CA PRO A 108 14.17 4.56 -3.37
C PRO A 108 14.55 5.98 -3.83
N ALA A 109 13.96 6.99 -3.20
CA ALA A 109 14.34 8.39 -3.44
C ALA A 109 15.82 8.63 -3.07
N ASP A 110 16.48 9.55 -3.76
CA ASP A 110 17.93 9.72 -3.65
C ASP A 110 18.42 10.07 -2.25
N PHE A 111 17.61 10.79 -1.48
CA PHE A 111 17.91 11.17 -0.10
C PHE A 111 17.67 10.07 0.94
N VAL A 112 17.15 8.90 0.54
CA VAL A 112 16.94 7.75 1.44
C VAL A 112 18.30 7.10 1.73
N GLN A 113 18.59 6.91 3.02
CA GLN A 113 19.83 6.29 3.50
C GLN A 113 19.96 4.87 2.97
N VAL A 114 21.10 4.57 2.34
CA VAL A 114 21.43 3.18 1.95
C VAL A 114 21.76 2.36 3.19
N GLY A 115 21.11 1.20 3.33
CA GLY A 115 21.30 0.29 4.45
C GLY A 115 20.71 -1.07 4.15
N GLU A 116 21.13 -2.11 4.87
CA GLU A 116 20.70 -3.50 4.65
C GLU A 116 19.36 -3.82 5.32
N ASP A 117 19.08 -3.17 6.48
CA ASP A 117 17.94 -3.44 7.34
C ASP A 117 17.55 -2.21 8.19
N ASP A 118 16.72 -2.43 9.21
CA ASP A 118 16.21 -1.43 10.15
C ASP A 118 17.30 -0.75 11.00
N SER A 119 18.46 -1.37 11.15
CA SER A 119 19.59 -0.78 11.91
C SER A 119 20.14 0.49 11.25
N ALA A 120 19.90 0.68 9.95
CA ALA A 120 20.29 1.86 9.19
C ALA A 120 19.19 2.92 9.08
N ASN A 121 18.05 2.73 9.75
CA ASN A 121 16.98 3.73 9.79
C ASN A 121 17.43 4.99 10.53
N VAL A 122 16.93 6.14 10.08
CA VAL A 122 17.35 7.45 10.60
C VAL A 122 16.23 8.05 11.44
N GLU A 123 16.50 8.29 12.74
CA GLU A 123 15.58 9.03 13.59
C GLU A 123 15.50 10.50 13.10
N MET A 124 14.30 10.93 12.76
CA MET A 124 14.04 12.28 12.25
C MET A 124 13.62 13.24 13.35
N ARG A 125 12.75 12.79 14.24
CA ARG A 125 12.22 13.56 15.38
C ARG A 125 11.57 12.67 16.41
N LYS A 126 11.39 13.19 17.61
CA LYS A 126 10.66 12.50 18.68
C LYS A 126 9.77 13.47 19.45
N PHE A 127 8.75 12.92 20.10
CA PHE A 127 7.84 13.64 20.99
C PHE A 127 7.89 13.00 22.38
N LYS A 128 8.21 13.80 23.39
CA LYS A 128 8.38 13.39 24.79
C LYS A 128 9.48 12.36 25.03
N GLU A 129 9.93 12.29 26.26
CA GLU A 129 10.76 11.21 26.75
C GLU A 129 9.90 10.01 27.16
N PRO A 130 10.46 8.79 27.12
CA PRO A 130 9.80 7.57 27.56
C PRO A 130 9.08 7.71 28.89
N THR A 131 7.84 7.20 28.98
CA THR A 131 7.05 7.21 30.22
C THR A 131 7.81 6.49 31.33
N GLN A 132 7.93 7.14 32.50
CA GLN A 132 8.59 6.60 33.68
C GLN A 132 7.55 6.22 34.72
N PHE A 133 7.79 5.10 35.41
CA PHE A 133 6.95 4.59 36.49
C PHE A 133 7.79 4.43 37.78
N ASP A 134 7.16 4.63 38.92
CA ASP A 134 7.71 4.32 40.23
C ASP A 134 7.40 2.87 40.70
N PHE A 135 6.81 2.08 39.81
CA PHE A 135 6.47 0.67 39.95
C PHE A 135 6.90 -0.10 38.70
N GLU A 136 6.94 -1.42 38.74
CA GLU A 136 7.24 -2.26 37.57
C GLU A 136 6.03 -2.30 36.63
N PRO A 137 6.16 -1.75 35.40
CA PRO A 137 5.05 -1.71 34.45
C PRO A 137 4.74 -3.09 33.88
N LYS A 138 3.43 -3.43 33.81
CA LYS A 138 2.95 -4.65 33.18
C LYS A 138 2.81 -4.47 31.68
N ALA A 139 2.89 -5.57 30.95
CA ALA A 139 2.58 -5.60 29.53
C ALA A 139 1.06 -5.54 29.29
N HIS A 140 0.65 -4.98 28.16
CA HIS A 140 -0.78 -4.80 27.81
C HIS A 140 -1.58 -6.11 27.82
N TRP A 141 -0.97 -7.26 27.52
CA TRP A 141 -1.66 -8.54 27.58
C TRP A 141 -1.96 -8.99 29.03
N ASP A 142 -1.09 -8.69 29.99
CA ASP A 142 -1.34 -8.97 31.40
C ASP A 142 -2.38 -7.99 31.96
N ILE A 143 -2.25 -6.69 31.66
CA ILE A 143 -3.23 -5.66 32.03
C ILE A 143 -4.62 -6.03 31.51
N GLY A 144 -4.71 -6.38 30.23
CA GLY A 144 -5.98 -6.73 29.57
C GLY A 144 -6.63 -7.96 30.18
N THR A 145 -5.84 -8.95 30.59
CA THR A 145 -6.31 -10.17 31.27
C THR A 145 -6.75 -9.88 32.70
N ASP A 146 -5.92 -9.14 33.45
CA ASP A 146 -6.21 -8.77 34.87
C ASP A 146 -7.50 -7.96 34.99
N LEU A 147 -7.75 -7.05 34.06
CA LEU A 147 -8.97 -6.22 34.01
C LEU A 147 -10.15 -6.92 33.29
N ASP A 148 -9.99 -8.15 32.84
CA ASP A 148 -11.00 -8.93 32.07
C ASP A 148 -11.53 -8.18 30.80
N ILE A 149 -10.68 -7.40 30.16
CA ILE A 149 -11.04 -6.61 28.95
C ILE A 149 -10.50 -7.21 27.65
N LEU A 150 -9.53 -8.14 27.72
CA LEU A 150 -8.98 -8.92 26.58
C LEU A 150 -9.06 -10.41 26.92
N ASP A 151 -9.53 -11.21 25.96
CA ASP A 151 -9.74 -12.66 26.13
C ASP A 151 -9.07 -13.45 25.00
N TRP A 152 -7.88 -13.91 25.30
CA TRP A 152 -7.03 -14.65 24.35
C TRP A 152 -7.49 -16.11 24.20
N GLU A 153 -7.94 -16.72 25.29
CA GLU A 153 -8.36 -18.13 25.29
C GLU A 153 -9.60 -18.34 24.44
N ARG A 154 -10.61 -17.47 24.61
CA ARG A 154 -11.82 -17.57 23.79
C ARG A 154 -11.58 -17.19 22.33
N ALA A 155 -10.68 -16.23 22.07
CA ALA A 155 -10.24 -15.93 20.70
C ALA A 155 -9.57 -17.14 20.03
N ALA A 156 -8.65 -17.80 20.74
CA ALA A 156 -7.98 -19.00 20.24
C ALA A 156 -8.96 -20.15 19.99
N LYS A 157 -9.99 -20.31 20.82
CA LYS A 157 -11.05 -21.30 20.65
C LYS A 157 -11.88 -21.07 19.38
N ILE A 158 -12.09 -19.81 18.98
CA ILE A 158 -12.89 -19.43 17.80
C ILE A 158 -12.08 -19.49 16.53
N SER A 159 -10.84 -18.96 16.54
CA SER A 159 -10.08 -18.67 15.32
C SER A 159 -8.62 -19.11 15.38
N GLY A 160 -8.14 -19.66 16.48
CA GLY A 160 -6.73 -20.01 16.67
C GLY A 160 -5.91 -18.88 17.32
N THR A 161 -4.60 -19.00 17.25
CA THR A 161 -3.65 -18.01 17.78
C THR A 161 -3.67 -16.70 16.99
N ARG A 162 -3.13 -15.63 17.59
CA ARG A 162 -3.04 -14.29 16.97
C ARG A 162 -4.38 -13.64 16.62
N PHE A 163 -5.43 -14.01 17.34
CA PHE A 163 -6.73 -13.31 17.36
C PHE A 163 -7.04 -12.83 18.79
N THR A 164 -7.85 -11.79 18.89
CA THR A 164 -8.21 -11.18 20.18
C THR A 164 -9.72 -11.00 20.27
N VAL A 165 -10.28 -11.32 21.43
CA VAL A 165 -11.63 -10.91 21.81
C VAL A 165 -11.52 -9.75 22.80
N TYR A 166 -12.05 -8.61 22.44
CA TYR A 166 -12.19 -7.45 23.32
C TYR A 166 -13.51 -7.54 24.07
N LYS A 167 -13.52 -7.21 25.39
CA LYS A 167 -14.70 -7.32 26.25
C LYS A 167 -14.96 -6.00 26.99
N GLY A 168 -16.23 -5.70 27.24
CA GLY A 168 -16.63 -4.59 28.11
C GLY A 168 -15.96 -3.26 27.79
N LEU A 169 -15.23 -2.69 28.74
CA LEU A 169 -14.49 -1.44 28.54
C LEU A 169 -13.34 -1.56 27.55
N GLY A 170 -12.76 -2.76 27.36
CA GLY A 170 -11.75 -2.99 26.31
C GLY A 170 -12.34 -2.83 24.91
N ALA A 171 -13.49 -3.44 24.63
CA ALA A 171 -14.18 -3.26 23.35
C ALA A 171 -14.65 -1.81 23.15
N ARG A 172 -15.01 -1.13 24.24
CA ARG A 172 -15.36 0.28 24.17
C ARG A 172 -14.14 1.15 23.90
N LEU A 173 -12.97 0.85 24.48
CA LEU A 173 -11.71 1.56 24.24
C LEU A 173 -11.28 1.43 22.79
N GLU A 174 -11.32 0.22 22.21
CA GLU A 174 -11.00 -0.02 20.79
C GLU A 174 -11.88 0.84 19.87
N ARG A 175 -13.19 0.86 20.14
CA ARG A 175 -14.13 1.71 19.39
C ARG A 175 -13.92 3.21 19.66
N ALA A 176 -13.60 3.60 20.89
CA ALA A 176 -13.32 4.99 21.25
C ALA A 176 -12.11 5.54 20.49
N ILE A 177 -11.05 4.77 20.41
CA ILE A 177 -9.84 5.10 19.64
C ILE A 177 -10.19 5.24 18.15
N MET A 178 -10.94 4.28 17.58
CA MET A 178 -11.41 4.35 16.20
C MET A 178 -12.20 5.64 15.92
N CYS A 179 -13.22 5.93 16.76
CA CYS A 179 -14.06 7.13 16.55
C CYS A 179 -13.26 8.41 16.72
N PHE A 180 -12.34 8.46 17.68
CA PHE A 180 -11.45 9.61 17.86
C PHE A 180 -10.58 9.87 16.64
N MET A 181 -9.95 8.82 16.09
CA MET A 181 -9.11 8.95 14.89
C MET A 181 -9.92 9.42 13.67
N LEU A 182 -11.08 8.81 13.42
CA LEU A 182 -11.94 9.20 12.31
C LEU A 182 -12.44 10.65 12.45
N ASP A 183 -12.88 11.05 13.63
CA ASP A 183 -13.32 12.44 13.89
C ASP A 183 -12.14 13.42 13.63
N LEU A 184 -10.94 13.13 14.14
CA LEU A 184 -9.76 13.96 13.96
C LEU A 184 -9.43 14.14 12.47
N HIS A 185 -9.37 13.03 11.73
CA HIS A 185 -9.00 13.10 10.31
C HIS A 185 -10.06 13.75 9.44
N THR A 186 -11.34 13.59 9.77
CA THR A 186 -12.44 14.12 8.94
C THR A 186 -12.87 15.53 9.30
N LEU A 187 -12.78 15.92 10.58
CA LEU A 187 -13.25 17.23 11.05
C LEU A 187 -12.15 18.29 11.12
N ASP A 188 -10.91 17.85 11.41
CA ASP A 188 -9.80 18.76 11.68
C ASP A 188 -8.71 18.74 10.60
N GLN A 189 -8.60 17.64 9.81
CA GLN A 189 -7.51 17.41 8.85
C GLN A 189 -7.98 17.25 7.39
N ASP A 190 -9.25 17.55 7.11
CA ASP A 190 -9.83 17.63 5.75
C ASP A 190 -9.76 16.32 4.93
N TYR A 191 -9.86 15.16 5.60
CA TYR A 191 -10.02 13.88 4.90
C TYR A 191 -11.49 13.55 4.67
N THR A 192 -11.81 12.99 3.52
CA THR A 192 -13.11 12.38 3.26
C THR A 192 -13.12 10.94 3.75
N GLU A 193 -14.07 10.60 4.63
CA GLU A 193 -14.24 9.22 5.11
C GLU A 193 -14.81 8.31 4.03
N ILE A 194 -14.18 7.14 3.86
CA ILE A 194 -14.59 6.08 2.94
C ILE A 194 -14.83 4.79 3.73
N LEU A 195 -15.95 4.13 3.51
CA LEU A 195 -16.21 2.79 3.99
C LEU A 195 -16.18 1.80 2.81
N PRO A 196 -15.02 1.21 2.49
CA PRO A 196 -14.87 0.34 1.34
C PRO A 196 -15.25 -1.12 1.64
N PRO A 197 -15.44 -1.97 0.62
CA PRO A 197 -15.50 -3.42 0.81
C PRO A 197 -14.20 -3.98 1.42
N PHE A 198 -14.33 -5.00 2.29
CA PHE A 198 -13.19 -5.67 2.95
C PHE A 198 -12.68 -6.90 2.20
N MET A 199 -13.34 -7.25 1.10
CA MET A 199 -12.89 -8.24 0.12
C MET A 199 -12.71 -7.57 -1.23
N VAL A 200 -11.58 -7.81 -1.86
CA VAL A 200 -11.22 -7.19 -3.15
C VAL A 200 -10.80 -8.26 -4.16
N ASN A 201 -10.89 -7.90 -5.43
CA ASN A 201 -10.42 -8.75 -6.52
C ASN A 201 -8.88 -8.70 -6.67
N ARG A 202 -8.35 -9.64 -7.46
CA ARG A 202 -6.91 -9.73 -7.77
C ARG A 202 -6.35 -8.45 -8.40
N ALA A 203 -7.12 -7.76 -9.23
CA ALA A 203 -6.68 -6.53 -9.88
C ALA A 203 -6.40 -5.40 -8.86
N ALA A 204 -7.25 -5.25 -7.84
CA ALA A 204 -7.03 -4.28 -6.77
C ALA A 204 -5.76 -4.61 -5.95
N MET A 205 -5.55 -5.89 -5.59
CA MET A 205 -4.34 -6.35 -4.90
C MET A 205 -3.07 -6.11 -5.73
N THR A 206 -3.18 -6.25 -7.06
CA THR A 206 -2.08 -5.96 -7.99
C THR A 206 -1.82 -4.47 -8.11
N GLY A 207 -2.87 -3.65 -8.11
CA GLY A 207 -2.80 -2.19 -8.26
C GLY A 207 -1.94 -1.51 -7.19
N THR A 208 -2.01 -1.94 -5.95
CA THR A 208 -1.23 -1.39 -4.83
C THR A 208 0.09 -2.14 -4.56
N GLY A 209 0.31 -3.30 -5.21
CA GLY A 209 1.61 -4.00 -5.18
C GLY A 209 1.71 -5.16 -4.20
N GLN A 210 0.60 -5.59 -3.59
CA GLN A 210 0.55 -6.80 -2.77
C GLN A 210 0.76 -8.04 -3.63
N LEU A 211 0.14 -8.09 -4.80
CA LEU A 211 0.33 -9.16 -5.78
C LEU A 211 1.28 -8.71 -6.92
N PRO A 212 2.02 -9.68 -7.51
CA PRO A 212 2.03 -11.12 -7.21
C PRO A 212 2.88 -11.53 -6.00
N LYS A 213 3.75 -10.66 -5.51
CA LYS A 213 4.87 -11.00 -4.63
C LYS A 213 4.47 -11.57 -3.27
N PHE A 214 3.39 -11.05 -2.66
CA PHE A 214 2.99 -11.37 -1.27
C PHE A 214 1.74 -12.24 -1.21
N GLU A 215 1.47 -13.07 -2.21
CA GLU A 215 0.26 -13.89 -2.26
C GLU A 215 0.14 -14.84 -1.06
N GLU A 216 1.26 -15.38 -0.57
CA GLU A 216 1.30 -16.28 0.60
C GLU A 216 0.95 -15.56 1.93
N ASP A 217 1.10 -14.24 1.99
CA ASP A 217 0.72 -13.43 3.16
C ASP A 217 -0.75 -13.03 3.17
N MET A 218 -1.50 -13.37 2.11
CA MET A 218 -2.89 -12.94 1.93
C MET A 218 -3.88 -14.06 2.26
N PHE A 219 -5.00 -13.70 2.89
CA PHE A 219 -6.15 -14.60 3.01
C PHE A 219 -6.94 -14.60 1.71
N TYR A 220 -6.87 -15.72 0.99
CA TYR A 220 -7.49 -15.92 -0.32
C TYR A 220 -8.85 -16.60 -0.23
N VAL A 221 -9.82 -16.11 -0.99
CA VAL A 221 -11.19 -16.64 -1.11
C VAL A 221 -11.38 -17.23 -2.50
N PRO A 222 -11.14 -18.54 -2.70
CA PRO A 222 -11.02 -19.17 -4.02
C PRO A 222 -12.30 -19.13 -4.86
N GLN A 223 -13.47 -19.09 -4.22
CA GLN A 223 -14.78 -19.15 -4.91
C GLN A 223 -15.01 -17.97 -5.86
N LYS A 224 -14.35 -16.85 -5.65
CA LYS A 224 -14.52 -15.61 -6.42
C LYS A 224 -13.20 -14.99 -6.89
N ASP A 225 -12.06 -15.64 -6.65
CA ASP A 225 -10.72 -15.06 -6.80
C ASP A 225 -10.60 -13.72 -6.06
N PHE A 226 -11.07 -13.69 -4.82
CA PHE A 226 -11.03 -12.52 -3.95
C PHE A 226 -10.04 -12.72 -2.81
N PHE A 227 -9.65 -11.61 -2.19
CA PHE A 227 -8.76 -11.56 -1.04
C PHE A 227 -9.39 -10.73 0.06
N LEU A 228 -9.21 -11.14 1.33
CA LEU A 228 -9.42 -10.26 2.46
C LEU A 228 -8.33 -9.19 2.46
N ILE A 229 -8.69 -7.94 2.67
CA ILE A 229 -7.73 -6.82 2.57
C ILE A 229 -6.71 -6.86 3.69
N PRO A 230 -5.40 -6.67 3.40
CA PRO A 230 -4.37 -6.52 4.43
C PRO A 230 -4.28 -5.10 5.00
N THR A 231 -4.93 -4.14 4.35
CA THR A 231 -4.95 -2.70 4.64
C THR A 231 -6.05 -2.03 3.82
N ALA A 232 -6.63 -0.94 4.32
CA ALA A 232 -7.58 -0.13 3.56
C ALA A 232 -6.94 0.57 2.34
N GLU A 233 -5.61 0.72 2.33
CA GLU A 233 -4.87 1.20 1.15
C GLU A 233 -5.35 0.52 -0.14
N VAL A 234 -5.55 -0.80 -0.10
CA VAL A 234 -5.90 -1.58 -1.29
C VAL A 234 -7.24 -1.13 -1.89
N PRO A 235 -8.37 -1.20 -1.20
CA PRO A 235 -9.64 -0.77 -1.78
C PRO A 235 -9.67 0.74 -2.03
N VAL A 236 -9.14 1.58 -1.14
CA VAL A 236 -9.25 3.04 -1.26
C VAL A 236 -8.42 3.56 -2.43
N THR A 237 -7.18 3.11 -2.61
CA THR A 237 -6.36 3.51 -3.77
C THR A 237 -7.01 3.08 -5.08
N ASN A 238 -7.61 1.88 -5.12
CA ASN A 238 -8.23 1.35 -6.33
C ASN A 238 -9.64 1.92 -6.62
N LEU A 239 -10.21 2.80 -5.77
CA LEU A 239 -11.42 3.57 -6.13
C LEU A 239 -11.23 4.35 -7.43
N LEU A 240 -10.02 4.87 -7.64
CA LEU A 240 -9.68 5.68 -8.81
C LEU A 240 -8.98 4.87 -9.92
N ALA A 241 -8.94 3.53 -9.81
CA ALA A 241 -8.28 2.68 -10.81
C ALA A 241 -8.90 2.88 -12.21
N GLN A 242 -8.02 3.04 -13.22
CA GLN A 242 -8.36 3.26 -14.63
C GLN A 242 -9.05 4.61 -14.92
N GLU A 243 -9.03 5.57 -13.98
CA GLU A 243 -9.61 6.89 -14.16
C GLU A 243 -8.59 7.94 -14.62
N ILE A 244 -9.10 9.02 -15.21
CA ILE A 244 -8.37 10.25 -15.52
C ILE A 244 -9.04 11.39 -14.77
N ILE A 245 -8.41 11.82 -13.70
CA ILE A 245 -8.93 12.81 -12.77
C ILE A 245 -8.63 14.22 -13.30
N PRO A 246 -9.57 15.16 -13.28
CA PRO A 246 -9.31 16.56 -13.54
C PRO A 246 -8.32 17.15 -12.54
N GLU A 247 -7.37 17.98 -13.00
CA GLU A 247 -6.33 18.58 -12.13
C GLU A 247 -6.90 19.34 -10.93
N GLU A 248 -8.03 20.01 -11.13
CA GLU A 248 -8.70 20.82 -10.10
C GLU A 248 -9.27 20.00 -8.94
N GLN A 249 -9.35 18.67 -9.06
CA GLN A 249 -9.78 17.78 -7.99
C GLN A 249 -8.60 17.32 -7.10
N LEU A 250 -7.36 17.59 -7.49
CA LEU A 250 -6.17 17.23 -6.72
C LEU A 250 -5.72 18.37 -5.80
N PRO A 251 -5.24 18.08 -4.59
CA PRO A 251 -5.09 16.74 -4.01
C PRO A 251 -6.41 16.14 -3.52
N ILE A 252 -6.50 14.81 -3.49
CA ILE A 252 -7.62 14.05 -2.89
C ILE A 252 -7.11 13.35 -1.63
N HIS A 253 -7.80 13.54 -0.50
CA HIS A 253 -7.47 12.94 0.78
C HIS A 253 -8.61 12.05 1.25
N TYR A 254 -8.35 10.75 1.43
CA TYR A 254 -9.31 9.78 1.94
C TYR A 254 -8.83 9.16 3.24
N THR A 255 -9.75 8.93 4.18
CA THR A 255 -9.53 8.12 5.37
C THR A 255 -10.51 6.96 5.41
N ALA A 256 -10.09 5.81 5.91
CA ALA A 256 -10.95 4.64 6.00
C ALA A 256 -10.62 3.80 7.24
N TYR A 257 -11.64 3.48 8.03
CA TYR A 257 -11.55 2.40 9.01
C TYR A 257 -11.85 1.07 8.36
N THR A 258 -10.96 0.08 8.54
CA THR A 258 -11.21 -1.31 8.14
C THR A 258 -10.61 -2.31 9.11
N PRO A 259 -11.20 -3.52 9.26
CA PRO A 259 -10.42 -4.68 9.65
C PRO A 259 -9.39 -4.98 8.57
N CYS A 260 -8.21 -5.43 8.99
CA CYS A 260 -7.09 -5.82 8.15
C CYS A 260 -6.72 -7.27 8.44
N PHE A 261 -6.38 -8.04 7.41
CA PHE A 261 -6.13 -9.47 7.51
C PHE A 261 -4.76 -9.81 6.94
N ARG A 262 -3.88 -10.42 7.75
CA ARG A 262 -2.53 -10.81 7.35
C ARG A 262 -2.22 -12.23 7.82
N ALA A 263 -1.79 -13.11 6.91
CA ALA A 263 -1.40 -14.48 7.26
C ALA A 263 -0.09 -14.55 8.04
N GLU A 264 0.73 -13.48 8.01
CA GLU A 264 1.98 -13.36 8.79
C GLU A 264 2.93 -14.55 8.55
N ALA A 265 3.02 -15.03 7.30
CA ALA A 265 3.76 -16.23 6.92
C ALA A 265 5.25 -16.17 7.29
N GLY A 266 5.87 -14.97 7.22
CA GLY A 266 7.30 -14.76 7.51
C GLY A 266 7.61 -14.43 8.98
N SER A 267 6.62 -14.40 9.89
CA SER A 267 6.79 -13.87 11.26
C SER A 267 6.78 -14.92 12.37
N ALA A 268 7.17 -16.15 12.07
CA ALA A 268 7.18 -17.23 13.05
C ALA A 268 8.06 -16.88 14.28
N GLY A 269 7.45 -16.96 15.49
CA GLY A 269 8.16 -16.70 16.76
C GLY A 269 8.32 -15.23 17.16
N ARG A 270 7.93 -14.25 16.33
CA ARG A 270 8.00 -12.82 16.67
C ARG A 270 6.67 -12.34 17.27
N ASP A 271 6.73 -11.54 18.33
CA ASP A 271 5.58 -10.89 18.98
C ASP A 271 4.33 -11.79 19.06
N THR A 272 4.50 -13.00 19.60
CA THR A 272 3.46 -14.05 19.64
C THR A 272 2.36 -13.78 20.67
N ARG A 273 2.54 -12.77 21.55
CA ARG A 273 1.58 -12.34 22.57
C ARG A 273 1.09 -10.93 22.32
N GLY A 274 -0.13 -10.67 22.79
CA GLY A 274 -0.70 -9.33 22.79
C GLY A 274 -1.23 -8.85 21.44
N LEU A 275 -1.32 -7.52 21.31
CA LEU A 275 -2.00 -6.83 20.20
C LEU A 275 -1.07 -6.39 19.06
N ILE A 276 0.24 -6.65 19.18
CA ILE A 276 1.24 -6.08 18.24
C ILE A 276 1.19 -6.77 16.87
N ARG A 277 1.02 -8.11 16.85
CA ARG A 277 1.06 -8.89 15.62
C ARG A 277 -0.07 -9.91 15.56
N GLN A 278 -1.11 -9.56 14.81
CA GLN A 278 -2.35 -10.33 14.73
C GLN A 278 -2.72 -10.66 13.29
N HIS A 279 -3.44 -11.79 13.09
CA HIS A 279 -4.01 -12.16 11.80
C HIS A 279 -5.17 -11.25 11.37
N GLN A 280 -5.89 -10.71 12.37
CA GLN A 280 -6.94 -9.71 12.18
C GLN A 280 -6.73 -8.55 13.16
N PHE A 281 -6.70 -7.34 12.66
CA PHE A 281 -6.60 -6.12 13.46
C PHE A 281 -7.35 -4.98 12.78
N ASN A 282 -7.68 -3.95 13.54
CA ASN A 282 -8.37 -2.76 13.03
C ASN A 282 -7.38 -1.64 12.77
N LYS A 283 -7.60 -0.88 11.70
CA LYS A 283 -6.75 0.25 11.32
C LYS A 283 -7.59 1.38 10.72
N VAL A 284 -7.26 2.60 11.07
CA VAL A 284 -7.63 3.79 10.31
C VAL A 284 -6.49 4.06 9.35
N GLU A 285 -6.80 4.19 8.07
CA GLU A 285 -5.84 4.43 6.99
C GLU A 285 -6.06 5.79 6.37
N LEU A 286 -4.97 6.45 6.02
CA LEU A 286 -4.94 7.70 5.27
C LEU A 286 -4.39 7.41 3.87
N VAL A 287 -5.07 7.88 2.83
CA VAL A 287 -4.64 7.73 1.43
C VAL A 287 -4.73 9.07 0.74
N LYS A 288 -3.66 9.47 0.08
CA LYS A 288 -3.61 10.71 -0.70
C LYS A 288 -3.29 10.46 -2.17
N PHE A 289 -3.90 11.28 -3.02
CA PHE A 289 -3.60 11.35 -4.45
C PHE A 289 -3.24 12.78 -4.78
N CYS A 290 -2.07 12.99 -5.37
CA CYS A 290 -1.59 14.34 -5.62
C CYS A 290 -0.82 14.46 -6.94
N LYS A 291 -0.52 15.68 -7.33
CA LYS A 291 0.38 15.93 -8.45
C LYS A 291 1.82 15.53 -8.06
N PRO A 292 2.66 15.14 -9.05
CA PRO A 292 4.04 14.75 -8.79
C PRO A 292 4.86 15.78 -8.02
N GLU A 293 4.69 17.05 -8.32
CA GLU A 293 5.40 18.17 -7.69
C GLU A 293 5.06 18.36 -6.20
N ASP A 294 3.84 17.99 -5.78
CA ASP A 294 3.36 18.23 -4.42
C ASP A 294 3.63 17.03 -3.47
N SER A 295 4.07 15.88 -4.01
CA SER A 295 4.01 14.60 -3.28
C SER A 295 4.95 14.49 -2.08
N TRP A 296 6.03 15.25 -2.03
CA TRP A 296 6.92 15.26 -0.86
C TRP A 296 6.33 16.09 0.29
N ASP A 297 5.73 17.22 -0.01
CA ASP A 297 5.01 18.04 0.98
C ASP A 297 3.80 17.28 1.51
N GLU A 298 3.09 16.53 0.64
CA GLU A 298 1.98 15.66 1.04
C GLU A 298 2.42 14.48 1.92
N LEU A 299 3.65 13.98 1.78
CA LEU A 299 4.19 12.96 2.68
C LEU A 299 4.45 13.54 4.09
N GLU A 300 5.05 14.72 4.17
CA GLU A 300 5.28 15.40 5.46
C GLU A 300 3.94 15.73 6.15
N ALA A 301 2.97 16.25 5.41
CA ALA A 301 1.63 16.54 5.92
C ALA A 301 0.92 15.28 6.42
N LEU A 302 0.92 14.20 5.63
CA LEU A 302 0.31 12.92 6.01
C LEU A 302 0.96 12.33 7.27
N THR A 303 2.30 12.45 7.38
CA THR A 303 3.01 11.99 8.57
C THR A 303 2.65 12.81 9.80
N ALA A 304 2.55 14.15 9.65
CA ALA A 304 2.12 15.06 10.71
C ALA A 304 0.68 14.77 11.18
N ASP A 305 -0.23 14.47 10.25
CA ASP A 305 -1.61 14.07 10.53
C ASP A 305 -1.68 12.82 11.41
N ALA A 306 -0.86 11.81 11.10
CA ALA A 306 -0.77 10.59 11.89
C ALA A 306 -0.10 10.83 13.27
N GLU A 307 0.94 11.68 13.34
CA GLU A 307 1.60 12.06 14.60
C GLU A 307 0.63 12.76 15.56
N GLU A 308 -0.31 13.57 15.02
CA GLU A 308 -1.26 14.34 15.83
C GLU A 308 -2.14 13.44 16.71
N VAL A 309 -2.47 12.23 16.24
CA VAL A 309 -3.17 11.23 17.05
C VAL A 309 -2.41 10.93 18.35
N LEU A 310 -1.10 10.69 18.26
CA LEU A 310 -0.26 10.37 19.43
C LEU A 310 0.00 11.58 20.31
N LYS A 311 0.12 12.78 19.73
CA LYS A 311 0.24 14.03 20.48
C LYS A 311 -0.99 14.28 21.32
N LEU A 312 -2.19 14.13 20.75
CA LEU A 312 -3.45 14.31 21.47
C LEU A 312 -3.70 13.21 22.50
N LEU A 313 -3.23 11.99 22.23
CA LEU A 313 -3.21 10.91 23.22
C LEU A 313 -2.12 11.09 24.28
N ASP A 314 -1.23 12.07 24.14
CA ASP A 314 -0.14 12.38 25.05
C ASP A 314 0.85 11.21 25.27
N ILE A 315 1.07 10.38 24.25
CA ILE A 315 1.94 9.19 24.29
C ILE A 315 3.28 9.48 23.62
N PRO A 316 4.43 9.13 24.25
CA PRO A 316 5.76 9.30 23.65
C PRO A 316 5.92 8.48 22.36
N TYR A 317 6.50 9.10 21.33
CA TYR A 317 6.80 8.45 20.06
C TYR A 317 8.06 9.06 19.42
N ARG A 318 8.57 8.37 18.40
CA ARG A 318 9.56 8.91 17.47
C ARG A 318 9.16 8.64 16.02
N VAL A 319 9.73 9.40 15.10
CA VAL A 319 9.60 9.20 13.67
C VAL A 319 10.95 8.79 13.12
N VAL A 320 10.99 7.69 12.37
CA VAL A 320 12.20 7.20 11.70
C VAL A 320 11.97 7.15 10.19
N ARG A 321 12.97 7.54 9.42
CA ARG A 321 12.96 7.33 7.97
C ARG A 321 13.64 6.00 7.67
N LEU A 322 12.94 5.13 6.97
CA LEU A 322 13.44 3.80 6.64
C LEU A 322 14.61 3.84 5.68
N SER A 323 15.56 2.93 5.87
CA SER A 323 16.68 2.68 4.97
C SER A 323 16.22 1.97 3.70
N THR A 324 17.05 1.95 2.66
CA THR A 324 16.72 1.28 1.38
C THR A 324 16.45 -0.22 1.52
N GLY A 325 17.07 -0.89 2.50
CA GLY A 325 16.87 -2.33 2.76
C GLY A 325 15.62 -2.65 3.57
N ASP A 326 15.09 -1.67 4.33
CA ASP A 326 13.88 -1.80 5.15
C ASP A 326 12.61 -1.27 4.44
N LEU A 327 12.76 -0.47 3.38
CA LEU A 327 11.63 0.05 2.61
C LEU A 327 10.71 -1.06 2.08
N GLY A 328 9.41 -0.88 2.22
CA GLY A 328 8.39 -1.69 1.58
C GLY A 328 8.55 -1.75 0.05
N PHE A 329 8.11 -2.83 -0.57
CA PHE A 329 8.33 -3.14 -1.99
C PHE A 329 7.90 -2.00 -2.94
N SER A 330 6.76 -1.38 -2.69
CA SER A 330 6.18 -0.34 -3.55
C SER A 330 6.64 1.08 -3.20
N SER A 331 7.27 1.28 -2.03
CA SER A 331 7.60 2.61 -1.51
C SER A 331 8.89 3.19 -2.11
N ALA A 332 8.89 4.50 -2.36
CA ALA A 332 10.10 5.27 -2.68
C ALA A 332 10.72 5.95 -1.43
N CYS A 333 9.89 6.28 -0.45
CA CYS A 333 10.30 6.80 0.86
C CYS A 333 9.20 6.46 1.88
N THR A 334 9.62 6.08 3.08
CA THR A 334 8.71 5.77 4.18
C THR A 334 9.20 6.40 5.46
N TYR A 335 8.28 7.01 6.22
CA TYR A 335 8.45 7.37 7.62
C TYR A 335 7.64 6.41 8.47
N ASP A 336 8.29 5.71 9.40
CA ASP A 336 7.60 4.97 10.44
C ASP A 336 7.46 5.83 11.69
N ILE A 337 6.26 5.85 12.26
CA ILE A 337 5.99 6.39 13.58
C ILE A 337 6.05 5.22 14.54
N GLU A 338 6.93 5.31 15.53
CA GLU A 338 7.13 4.28 16.53
C GLU A 338 6.75 4.81 17.91
N VAL A 339 5.82 4.13 18.59
CA VAL A 339 5.33 4.49 19.91
C VAL A 339 6.15 3.81 21.01
N TRP A 340 6.39 4.52 22.13
CA TRP A 340 7.05 3.93 23.28
C TRP A 340 6.20 2.85 23.93
N MET A 341 6.76 1.67 24.10
CA MET A 341 6.12 0.54 24.79
C MET A 341 6.91 0.17 26.03
N PRO A 342 6.40 0.55 27.24
CA PRO A 342 7.10 0.32 28.51
C PRO A 342 7.52 -1.12 28.75
N SER A 343 6.65 -2.10 28.44
CA SER A 343 6.96 -3.53 28.65
C SER A 343 8.07 -4.05 27.73
N TYR A 344 8.25 -3.44 26.57
CA TYR A 344 9.33 -3.79 25.64
C TYR A 344 10.62 -2.99 25.91
N GLY A 345 10.54 -1.88 26.65
CA GLY A 345 11.67 -0.96 26.85
C GLY A 345 12.21 -0.35 25.57
N ARG A 346 11.36 -0.26 24.51
CA ARG A 346 11.71 0.26 23.19
C ARG A 346 10.53 0.89 22.47
N TYR A 347 10.83 1.59 21.41
CA TYR A 347 9.83 2.06 20.46
C TYR A 347 9.36 0.90 19.55
N VAL A 348 8.07 0.88 19.21
CA VAL A 348 7.42 -0.12 18.36
C VAL A 348 6.61 0.59 17.28
N GLU A 349 6.76 0.18 16.03
CA GLU A 349 6.03 0.74 14.89
C GLU A 349 4.51 0.70 15.12
N ILE A 350 3.86 1.83 14.89
CA ILE A 350 2.39 2.00 14.98
C ILE A 350 1.78 2.54 13.70
N SER A 351 2.57 3.24 12.89
CA SER A 351 2.19 3.73 11.57
C SER A 351 3.39 3.69 10.63
N SER A 352 3.11 3.52 9.35
CA SER A 352 4.09 3.58 8.26
C SER A 352 3.52 4.48 7.17
N CYS A 353 4.11 5.67 6.99
CA CYS A 353 3.69 6.71 6.06
C CYS A 353 4.58 6.69 4.82
N SER A 354 4.02 6.37 3.65
CA SER A 354 4.78 6.08 2.45
C SER A 354 4.38 6.96 1.26
N ASN A 355 5.38 7.37 0.48
CA ASN A 355 5.20 7.93 -0.86
C ASN A 355 5.62 6.88 -1.90
N PHE A 356 4.71 6.54 -2.80
CA PHE A 356 4.93 5.55 -3.86
C PHE A 356 5.31 6.19 -5.19
N LEU A 357 5.32 7.52 -5.27
CA LEU A 357 5.42 8.26 -6.52
C LEU A 357 4.35 7.77 -7.51
N ASP A 358 4.71 7.56 -8.78
CA ASP A 358 3.80 7.06 -9.81
C ASP A 358 3.70 5.50 -9.86
N TYR A 359 4.37 4.79 -8.96
CA TYR A 359 4.50 3.33 -9.02
C TYR A 359 3.16 2.59 -8.95
N GLN A 360 2.30 2.92 -7.97
CA GLN A 360 0.98 2.35 -7.84
C GLN A 360 0.02 2.89 -8.91
N ALA A 361 0.10 4.18 -9.21
CA ALA A 361 -0.69 4.80 -10.25
C ALA A 361 -0.47 4.13 -11.62
N ARG A 362 0.76 3.71 -11.95
CA ARG A 362 1.04 2.91 -13.16
C ARG A 362 0.46 1.51 -13.11
N ARG A 363 0.41 0.87 -11.94
CA ARG A 363 -0.17 -0.48 -11.76
C ARG A 363 -1.69 -0.46 -11.90
N ALA A 364 -2.33 0.52 -11.28
CA ALA A 364 -3.80 0.71 -11.27
C ALA A 364 -4.30 1.60 -12.43
N ASN A 365 -3.38 2.16 -13.24
CA ASN A 365 -3.67 3.08 -14.33
C ASN A 365 -4.48 4.32 -13.86
N ILE A 366 -4.05 4.95 -12.77
CA ILE A 366 -4.63 6.17 -12.22
C ILE A 366 -3.89 7.37 -12.80
N ARG A 367 -4.59 8.24 -13.51
CA ARG A 367 -4.00 9.39 -14.18
C ARG A 367 -4.76 10.65 -13.84
N PHE A 368 -4.13 11.79 -14.06
CA PHE A 368 -4.81 13.07 -14.04
C PHE A 368 -4.52 13.85 -15.34
N ARG A 369 -5.27 14.90 -15.58
CA ARG A 369 -5.10 15.74 -16.77
C ARG A 369 -5.04 17.20 -16.38
N ARG A 370 -3.94 17.86 -16.73
CA ARG A 370 -3.81 19.32 -16.66
C ARG A 370 -4.64 19.99 -17.75
N GLU A 371 -5.05 21.22 -17.53
CA GLU A 371 -5.80 21.97 -18.55
C GLU A 371 -5.04 21.99 -19.89
N GLY A 372 -5.71 21.55 -20.94
CA GLY A 372 -5.11 21.45 -22.29
C GLY A 372 -4.00 20.40 -22.45
N GLY A 373 -3.64 19.65 -21.40
CA GLY A 373 -2.57 18.67 -21.38
C GLY A 373 -2.98 17.25 -21.77
N LYS A 374 -1.96 16.38 -21.88
CA LYS A 374 -2.16 14.93 -21.99
C LYS A 374 -2.30 14.31 -20.61
N PRO A 375 -2.97 13.14 -20.46
CA PRO A 375 -3.03 12.45 -19.20
C PRO A 375 -1.62 12.06 -18.69
N GLU A 376 -1.36 12.33 -17.40
CA GLU A 376 -0.15 12.01 -16.67
C GLU A 376 -0.49 11.07 -15.50
N PHE A 377 0.49 10.29 -15.00
CA PHE A 377 0.29 9.51 -13.77
C PHE A 377 0.43 10.45 -12.57
N LEU A 378 -0.55 10.36 -11.65
CA LEU A 378 -0.43 11.05 -10.37
C LEU A 378 0.46 10.25 -9.40
N HIS A 379 0.77 10.86 -8.24
CA HIS A 379 1.45 10.18 -7.15
C HIS A 379 0.42 9.71 -6.10
N THR A 380 0.71 8.57 -5.50
CA THR A 380 -0.09 8.00 -4.40
C THR A 380 0.73 7.95 -3.13
N LEU A 381 0.06 8.20 -2.01
CA LEU A 381 0.64 8.11 -0.67
C LEU A 381 -0.34 7.38 0.25
N ASN A 382 0.19 6.69 1.25
CA ASN A 382 -0.63 6.19 2.34
C ASN A 382 0.09 6.31 3.68
N GLY A 383 -0.69 6.19 4.74
CA GLY A 383 -0.20 6.04 6.10
C GLY A 383 -1.29 5.54 7.04
N SER A 384 -0.90 4.87 8.11
CA SER A 384 -1.87 4.53 9.14
C SER A 384 -2.15 5.73 10.01
N GLY A 385 -3.41 6.01 10.22
CA GLY A 385 -3.83 7.10 11.09
C GLY A 385 -4.57 6.71 12.38
N LEU A 386 -4.29 5.62 13.12
CA LEU A 386 -3.21 4.65 13.26
C LEU A 386 -3.73 3.18 13.25
N ALA A 387 -2.85 2.22 13.58
CA ALA A 387 -3.25 0.85 13.93
C ALA A 387 -3.93 0.82 15.31
N ILE A 388 -5.25 0.54 15.35
CA ILE A 388 -6.08 0.72 16.55
C ILE A 388 -5.63 -0.23 17.66
N GLY A 389 -5.39 -1.52 17.36
CA GLY A 389 -4.93 -2.49 18.36
C GLY A 389 -3.58 -2.11 18.99
N ARG A 390 -2.61 -1.61 18.19
CA ARG A 390 -1.32 -1.12 18.73
C ARG A 390 -1.52 0.15 19.55
N THR A 391 -2.43 1.04 19.17
CA THR A 391 -2.79 2.22 19.95
C THR A 391 -3.46 1.81 21.27
N THR A 392 -4.35 0.81 21.24
CA THR A 392 -4.93 0.24 22.47
C THR A 392 -3.84 -0.30 23.41
N ALA A 393 -2.87 -1.07 22.87
CA ALA A 393 -1.74 -1.55 23.66
C ALA A 393 -0.92 -0.40 24.28
N ALA A 394 -0.62 0.62 23.46
CA ALA A 394 0.13 1.79 23.92
C ALA A 394 -0.61 2.58 25.04
N VAL A 395 -1.94 2.75 24.90
CA VAL A 395 -2.76 3.37 25.96
C VAL A 395 -2.72 2.54 27.23
N LEU A 396 -2.96 1.21 27.15
CA LEU A 396 -2.93 0.33 28.32
C LEU A 396 -1.58 0.41 29.03
N GLU A 397 -0.47 0.40 28.32
CA GLU A 397 0.86 0.40 28.94
C GLU A 397 1.31 1.77 29.45
N ASN A 398 1.05 2.87 28.71
CA ASN A 398 1.50 4.19 29.12
C ASN A 398 0.61 4.84 30.19
N TYR A 399 -0.64 4.41 30.33
CA TYR A 399 -1.61 4.97 31.25
C TYR A 399 -1.94 4.07 32.45
N GLN A 400 -1.23 2.93 32.60
CA GLN A 400 -1.39 2.04 33.75
C GLN A 400 -1.01 2.71 35.09
N GLN A 401 -1.69 2.31 36.15
CA GLN A 401 -1.48 2.83 37.53
C GLN A 401 -0.96 1.73 38.44
N ALA A 402 -0.35 2.12 39.53
CA ALA A 402 0.18 1.19 40.54
C ALA A 402 -0.87 0.22 41.13
N ASP A 403 -2.14 0.62 41.16
CA ASP A 403 -3.26 -0.21 41.64
C ASP A 403 -3.78 -1.19 40.55
N GLY A 404 -3.18 -1.20 39.36
CA GLY A 404 -3.55 -2.06 38.24
C GLY A 404 -4.68 -1.50 37.38
N SER A 405 -5.20 -0.33 37.66
CA SER A 405 -6.14 0.38 36.80
C SER A 405 -5.43 1.08 35.64
N VAL A 406 -6.20 1.53 34.67
CA VAL A 406 -5.68 2.31 33.51
C VAL A 406 -6.47 3.60 33.38
N LYS A 407 -5.81 4.74 33.47
CA LYS A 407 -6.43 6.04 33.17
C LYS A 407 -6.82 6.15 31.70
N ILE A 408 -7.92 6.81 31.43
CA ILE A 408 -8.35 7.07 30.05
C ILE A 408 -7.77 8.43 29.63
N PRO A 409 -7.05 8.48 28.48
CA PRO A 409 -6.60 9.74 27.90
C PRO A 409 -7.74 10.74 27.76
N GLU A 410 -7.49 12.02 28.01
CA GLU A 410 -8.51 13.08 28.04
C GLU A 410 -9.38 13.09 26.79
N VAL A 411 -8.75 13.00 25.62
CA VAL A 411 -9.44 13.04 24.31
C VAL A 411 -10.38 11.87 24.08
N LEU A 412 -10.18 10.75 24.79
CA LEU A 412 -11.01 9.54 24.67
C LEU A 412 -12.22 9.53 25.62
N LYS A 413 -12.24 10.36 26.67
CA LYS A 413 -13.30 10.32 27.70
C LYS A 413 -14.71 10.49 27.11
N LYS A 414 -14.88 11.40 26.13
CA LYS A 414 -16.17 11.61 25.44
C LYS A 414 -16.68 10.34 24.75
N TYR A 415 -15.79 9.55 24.16
CA TYR A 415 -16.11 8.31 23.45
C TYR A 415 -16.27 7.12 24.45
N MET A 416 -15.67 7.23 25.61
CA MET A 416 -15.80 6.25 26.70
C MET A 416 -17.04 6.46 27.58
N GLY A 417 -17.92 7.42 27.22
CA GLY A 417 -19.14 7.74 27.94
C GLY A 417 -18.88 8.38 29.30
N GLY A 418 -17.81 9.16 29.40
CA GLY A 418 -17.41 9.86 30.59
C GLY A 418 -16.65 9.02 31.60
N ALA A 419 -16.31 7.74 31.28
CA ALA A 419 -15.43 6.96 32.14
C ALA A 419 -14.02 7.58 32.14
N GLU A 420 -13.42 7.68 33.32
CA GLU A 420 -12.08 8.25 33.52
C GLU A 420 -11.01 7.19 33.72
N VAL A 421 -11.43 6.00 34.12
CA VAL A 421 -10.54 4.88 34.49
C VAL A 421 -11.17 3.57 34.04
N ILE A 422 -10.33 2.64 33.58
CA ILE A 422 -10.66 1.22 33.45
C ILE A 422 -10.14 0.52 34.70
N ALA A 423 -11.02 0.00 35.48
CA ALA A 423 -10.72 -0.75 36.71
C ALA A 423 -11.57 -2.02 36.79
N LYS A 424 -11.16 -2.95 37.63
CA LYS A 424 -11.85 -4.23 37.87
C LYS A 424 -13.16 -4.06 38.63
#